data_80ad2df508d8182228f8f2e9562bd5ef
#
_entry.id   80ad2df508d8182228f8f2e9562bd5ef
#
_cell.length_a   1.000
_cell.length_b   1.000
_cell.length_c   1.000
_cell.angle_alpha   90.00
_cell.angle_beta   90.00
_cell.angle_gamma   90.00
#
_symmetry.space_group_name_H-M   'P 1'
#
loop_
_entity.id
_entity.type
_entity.pdbx_description
1 polymer ?
#
loop_
_entity_poly.entity_id
_entity_poly.type
_entity_poly.pdbx_seq_one_letter_code
_entity_poly.pdbx_strand_id
1 'polypeptide(L)'
;MDLTAGLATLVTLIGLALVFDFLNGFHDAANSIATVVSTGVLRPYQAVVWAAFFNFVAFALFKLNVAATIGKGILDPQFVDAHVLFGALMGAISWNLITWYYGMPSSSSHALIGGMIGAGLAKAGTAPLLAPGILKTVAFIVISPVLGLLLGALTMICVSWIFFRRSPRHVDQWFRRLQLLSSALYSIGHGSNDAQKTMGIIWLMLIAAGATGRDHLPLWVAVSCYFAMALGTLFGGWRIVKTMGQKITKLKPVGGFSAEAGGAVMLFLASALGVPVSTTHTITGAIIGVGSVQRAGAVRWGVAGNIVIAWVVTLPAAALIAALAWWLGNLLAPS
;
A
#
# COMPACT_ATOMS: atom_id res chain seq x y z
N MET A 1 32.79 3.65 15.79
CA MET A 1 32.17 4.18 14.58
C MET A 1 32.16 5.71 14.66
N ASP A 2 32.74 6.38 13.69
CA ASP A 2 32.80 7.85 13.70
C ASP A 2 31.37 8.42 13.69
N LEU A 3 31.04 9.30 14.62
CA LEU A 3 29.68 9.88 14.75
C LEU A 3 29.19 10.54 13.45
N THR A 4 30.12 11.14 12.67
CA THR A 4 29.82 11.75 11.37
C THR A 4 29.50 10.72 10.29
N ALA A 5 30.22 9.61 10.22
CA ALA A 5 29.95 8.50 9.28
C ALA A 5 28.60 7.82 9.59
N GLY A 6 28.32 7.62 10.89
CA GLY A 6 27.02 7.09 11.32
C GLY A 6 25.83 7.99 10.99
N LEU A 7 25.99 9.31 11.14
CA LEU A 7 24.95 10.28 10.79
C LEU A 7 24.72 10.34 9.27
N ALA A 8 25.77 10.35 8.46
CA ALA A 8 25.65 10.34 7.00
C ALA A 8 24.92 9.09 6.48
N THR A 9 25.25 7.92 7.03
CA THR A 9 24.57 6.66 6.71
C THR A 9 23.09 6.71 7.09
N LEU A 10 22.76 7.18 8.29
CA LEU A 10 21.38 7.32 8.76
C LEU A 10 20.56 8.26 7.85
N VAL A 11 21.10 9.43 7.51
CA VAL A 11 20.44 10.40 6.62
C VAL A 11 20.24 9.81 5.23
N THR A 12 21.21 9.08 4.69
CA THR A 12 21.10 8.41 3.39
C THR A 12 20.00 7.34 3.39
N LEU A 13 19.93 6.52 4.44
CA LEU A 13 18.90 5.49 4.57
C LEU A 13 17.50 6.09 4.75
N ILE A 14 17.37 7.18 5.52
CA ILE A 14 16.10 7.91 5.63
C ILE A 14 15.70 8.49 4.27
N GLY A 15 16.64 9.07 3.53
CA GLY A 15 16.40 9.55 2.17
C GLY A 15 15.91 8.41 1.25
N LEU A 16 16.55 7.24 1.32
CA LEU A 16 16.14 6.07 0.55
C LEU A 16 14.74 5.55 0.95
N ALA A 17 14.40 5.61 2.25
CA ALA A 17 13.06 5.27 2.73
C ALA A 17 12.00 6.26 2.21
N LEU A 18 12.30 7.55 2.15
CA LEU A 18 11.40 8.54 1.56
C LEU A 18 11.27 8.37 0.03
N VAL A 19 12.34 7.97 -0.67
CA VAL A 19 12.26 7.57 -2.08
C VAL A 19 11.37 6.34 -2.26
N PHE A 20 11.48 5.35 -1.38
CA PHE A 20 10.56 4.20 -1.38
C PHE A 20 9.11 4.67 -1.18
N ASP A 21 8.85 5.59 -0.25
CA ASP A 21 7.50 6.09 0.04
C ASP A 21 6.91 6.90 -1.13
N PHE A 22 7.75 7.71 -1.79
CA PHE A 22 7.39 8.36 -3.05
C PHE A 22 7.03 7.35 -4.12
N LEU A 23 7.84 6.30 -4.31
CA LEU A 23 7.57 5.23 -5.28
C LEU A 23 6.35 4.40 -4.90
N ASN A 24 6.09 4.21 -3.60
CA ASN A 24 4.86 3.61 -3.10
C ASN A 24 3.64 4.45 -3.51
N GLY A 25 3.63 5.75 -3.23
CA GLY A 25 2.58 6.66 -3.66
C GLY A 25 2.39 6.70 -5.18
N PHE A 26 3.48 6.66 -5.95
CA PHE A 26 3.48 6.60 -7.40
C PHE A 26 2.90 5.28 -7.95
N HIS A 27 3.36 4.15 -7.44
CA HIS A 27 2.91 2.81 -7.84
C HIS A 27 1.44 2.60 -7.47
N ASP A 28 1.09 2.96 -6.23
CA ASP A 28 -0.20 2.68 -5.63
C ASP A 28 -1.22 3.82 -5.81
N ALA A 29 -0.86 4.91 -6.55
CA ALA A 29 -1.83 5.91 -7.01
C ALA A 29 -3.05 5.25 -7.66
N ALA A 30 -2.83 4.15 -8.40
CA ALA A 30 -3.89 3.38 -9.04
C ALA A 30 -4.98 2.91 -8.07
N ASN A 31 -4.65 2.61 -6.83
CA ASN A 31 -5.59 2.15 -5.81
C ASN A 31 -6.65 3.22 -5.50
N SER A 32 -6.23 4.48 -5.48
CA SER A 32 -7.09 5.63 -5.19
C SER A 32 -7.81 6.19 -6.42
N ILE A 33 -7.22 6.04 -7.64
CA ILE A 33 -7.75 6.77 -8.80
C ILE A 33 -8.32 5.87 -9.91
N ALA A 34 -8.00 4.57 -9.95
CA ALA A 34 -8.40 3.70 -11.06
C ALA A 34 -9.93 3.64 -11.25
N THR A 35 -10.68 3.60 -10.18
CA THR A 35 -12.14 3.56 -10.17
C THR A 35 -12.74 4.89 -10.64
N VAL A 36 -12.36 6.01 -10.06
CA VAL A 36 -12.92 7.34 -10.36
C VAL A 36 -12.55 7.84 -11.76
N VAL A 37 -11.39 7.42 -12.28
CA VAL A 37 -10.97 7.71 -13.65
C VAL A 37 -11.71 6.80 -14.65
N SER A 38 -11.82 5.50 -14.36
CA SER A 38 -12.47 4.54 -15.27
C SER A 38 -13.98 4.78 -15.40
N THR A 39 -14.63 5.30 -14.37
CA THR A 39 -16.04 5.71 -14.40
C THR A 39 -16.26 7.07 -15.07
N GLY A 40 -15.19 7.81 -15.33
CA GLY A 40 -15.25 9.16 -15.93
C GLY A 40 -15.84 10.22 -14.99
N VAL A 41 -15.75 10.02 -13.67
CA VAL A 41 -16.19 11.02 -12.67
C VAL A 41 -15.16 12.13 -12.55
N LEU A 42 -13.88 11.78 -12.51
CA LEU A 42 -12.77 12.75 -12.57
C LEU A 42 -11.90 12.49 -13.80
N ARG A 43 -11.37 13.59 -14.37
CA ARG A 43 -10.30 13.50 -15.38
C ARG A 43 -9.00 13.02 -14.70
N PRO A 44 -8.09 12.36 -15.44
CA PRO A 44 -6.85 11.81 -14.86
C PRO A 44 -6.09 12.78 -13.96
N TYR A 45 -5.84 14.01 -14.43
CA TYR A 45 -5.13 15.03 -13.64
C TYR A 45 -5.90 15.44 -12.37
N GLN A 46 -7.22 15.59 -12.45
CA GLN A 46 -8.03 15.91 -11.29
C GLN A 46 -8.02 14.78 -10.26
N ALA A 47 -8.02 13.53 -10.73
CA ALA A 47 -8.02 12.37 -9.87
C ALA A 47 -6.72 12.25 -9.05
N VAL A 48 -5.54 12.49 -9.66
CA VAL A 48 -4.27 12.43 -8.91
C VAL A 48 -4.15 13.56 -7.88
N VAL A 49 -4.59 14.78 -8.22
CA VAL A 49 -4.61 15.90 -7.26
C VAL A 49 -5.57 15.63 -6.12
N TRP A 50 -6.76 15.10 -6.42
CA TRP A 50 -7.75 14.71 -5.42
C TRP A 50 -7.21 13.64 -4.47
N ALA A 51 -6.67 12.56 -5.03
CA ALA A 51 -6.12 11.46 -4.24
C ALA A 51 -4.91 11.90 -3.40
N ALA A 52 -3.97 12.66 -3.97
CA ALA A 52 -2.81 13.15 -3.25
C ALA A 52 -3.18 14.04 -2.06
N PHE A 53 -4.16 14.94 -2.26
CA PHE A 53 -4.67 15.78 -1.19
C PHE A 53 -5.25 14.94 -0.04
N PHE A 54 -6.12 13.98 -0.33
CA PHE A 54 -6.74 13.15 0.71
C PHE A 54 -5.78 12.11 1.30
N ASN A 55 -4.79 11.62 0.57
CA ASN A 55 -3.69 10.83 1.13
C ASN A 55 -2.91 11.63 2.19
N PHE A 56 -2.65 12.93 1.93
CA PHE A 56 -1.99 13.81 2.89
C PHE A 56 -2.88 14.14 4.09
N VAL A 57 -4.18 14.40 3.88
CA VAL A 57 -5.15 14.70 4.97
C VAL A 57 -5.23 13.57 6.00
N ALA A 58 -4.92 12.33 5.61
CA ALA A 58 -4.87 11.19 6.51
C ALA A 58 -3.95 11.41 7.74
N PHE A 59 -2.92 12.25 7.61
CA PHE A 59 -2.04 12.65 8.70
C PHE A 59 -2.79 13.16 9.94
N ALA A 60 -3.88 13.92 9.74
CA ALA A 60 -4.62 14.56 10.82
C ALA A 60 -5.66 13.63 11.49
N LEU A 61 -5.94 12.46 10.91
CA LEU A 61 -7.12 11.67 11.28
C LEU A 61 -6.79 10.35 11.98
N PHE A 62 -5.58 9.80 11.81
CA PHE A 62 -5.27 8.45 12.28
C PHE A 62 -4.13 8.39 13.29
N LYS A 63 -4.24 7.43 14.24
CA LYS A 63 -3.15 7.04 15.13
C LYS A 63 -2.11 6.23 14.37
N LEU A 64 -0.86 6.23 14.84
CA LEU A 64 0.30 5.59 14.21
C LEU A 64 0.43 4.09 14.54
N ASN A 65 -0.71 3.38 14.58
CA ASN A 65 -0.75 1.97 14.99
C ASN A 65 -0.06 1.03 13.98
N VAL A 66 -0.18 1.33 12.68
CA VAL A 66 0.47 0.54 11.62
C VAL A 66 1.98 0.74 11.63
N ALA A 67 2.44 1.98 11.87
CA ALA A 67 3.85 2.27 12.00
C ALA A 67 4.52 1.49 13.14
N ALA A 68 3.82 1.36 14.27
CA ALA A 68 4.29 0.56 15.41
C ALA A 68 4.42 -0.94 15.06
N THR A 69 3.49 -1.48 14.27
CA THR A 69 3.54 -2.89 13.84
C THR A 69 4.74 -3.15 12.90
N ILE A 70 5.01 -2.26 11.96
CA ILE A 70 6.17 -2.40 11.06
C ILE A 70 7.48 -2.19 11.82
N GLY A 71 7.59 -1.13 12.61
CA GLY A 71 8.84 -0.76 13.29
C GLY A 71 9.27 -1.72 14.41
N LYS A 72 8.32 -2.48 14.97
CA LYS A 72 8.60 -3.34 16.16
C LYS A 72 8.13 -4.78 16.00
N GLY A 73 7.42 -5.12 14.93
CA GLY A 73 6.71 -6.39 14.83
C GLY A 73 7.23 -7.34 13.75
N ILE A 74 8.15 -6.93 12.89
CA ILE A 74 8.63 -7.75 11.75
C ILE A 74 10.06 -8.25 12.00
N LEU A 75 10.96 -7.34 12.40
CA LEU A 75 12.35 -7.67 12.74
C LEU A 75 12.66 -7.26 14.18
N ASP A 76 13.49 -8.06 14.85
CA ASP A 76 14.06 -7.69 16.13
C ASP A 76 15.10 -6.57 15.92
N PRO A 77 14.92 -5.39 16.56
CA PRO A 77 15.82 -4.24 16.39
C PRO A 77 17.29 -4.53 16.66
N GLN A 78 17.61 -5.50 17.52
CA GLN A 78 19.00 -5.87 17.83
C GLN A 78 19.77 -6.44 16.63
N PHE A 79 19.07 -6.98 15.62
CA PHE A 79 19.65 -7.50 14.39
C PHE A 79 19.60 -6.51 13.23
N VAL A 80 19.03 -5.32 13.44
CA VAL A 80 18.84 -4.33 12.39
C VAL A 80 20.05 -3.41 12.33
N ASP A 81 20.75 -3.42 11.19
CA ASP A 81 21.82 -2.49 10.87
C ASP A 81 21.58 -1.79 9.52
N ALA A 82 22.55 -1.00 9.09
CA ALA A 82 22.47 -0.23 7.85
C ALA A 82 22.31 -1.15 6.61
N HIS A 83 22.96 -2.32 6.59
CA HIS A 83 22.91 -3.25 5.47
C HIS A 83 21.56 -3.97 5.36
N VAL A 84 20.95 -4.33 6.51
CA VAL A 84 19.61 -4.91 6.55
C VAL A 84 18.57 -3.90 6.03
N LEU A 85 18.65 -2.65 6.47
CA LEU A 85 17.75 -1.59 6.05
C LEU A 85 17.93 -1.23 4.57
N PHE A 86 19.17 -1.12 4.12
CA PHE A 86 19.51 -0.91 2.71
C PHE A 86 18.97 -2.06 1.85
N GLY A 87 19.25 -3.31 2.22
CA GLY A 87 18.76 -4.49 1.51
C GLY A 87 17.24 -4.51 1.42
N ALA A 88 16.55 -4.28 2.54
CA ALA A 88 15.10 -4.26 2.60
C ALA A 88 14.48 -3.21 1.65
N LEU A 89 15.01 -1.99 1.68
CA LEU A 89 14.55 -0.89 0.82
C LEU A 89 14.85 -1.16 -0.65
N MET A 90 16.05 -1.64 -0.98
CA MET A 90 16.41 -1.98 -2.37
C MET A 90 15.55 -3.10 -2.92
N GLY A 91 15.22 -4.12 -2.12
CA GLY A 91 14.28 -5.17 -2.51
C GLY A 91 12.89 -4.62 -2.84
N ALA A 92 12.36 -3.77 -1.97
CA ALA A 92 11.05 -3.16 -2.15
C ALA A 92 11.00 -2.18 -3.35
N ILE A 93 11.98 -1.29 -3.47
CA ILE A 93 12.09 -0.32 -4.57
C ILE A 93 12.21 -1.05 -5.91
N SER A 94 13.14 -2.00 -6.01
CA SER A 94 13.36 -2.73 -7.26
C SER A 94 12.11 -3.49 -7.68
N TRP A 95 11.43 -4.17 -6.75
CA TRP A 95 10.21 -4.90 -7.07
C TRP A 95 9.07 -3.96 -7.49
N ASN A 96 8.90 -2.83 -6.82
CA ASN A 96 7.91 -1.83 -7.22
C ASN A 96 8.15 -1.28 -8.62
N LEU A 97 9.40 -1.00 -8.99
CA LEU A 97 9.77 -0.53 -10.33
C LEU A 97 9.51 -1.62 -11.40
N ILE A 98 9.87 -2.87 -11.12
CA ILE A 98 9.62 -4.01 -12.01
C ILE A 98 8.11 -4.17 -12.26
N THR A 99 7.32 -4.23 -11.21
CA THR A 99 5.87 -4.44 -11.32
C THR A 99 5.16 -3.24 -11.95
N TRP A 100 5.61 -2.02 -11.67
CA TRP A 100 5.13 -0.84 -12.37
C TRP A 100 5.44 -0.88 -13.87
N TYR A 101 6.66 -1.28 -14.25
CA TYR A 101 7.05 -1.38 -15.65
C TYR A 101 6.15 -2.32 -16.45
N TYR A 102 5.78 -3.47 -15.88
CA TYR A 102 4.85 -4.43 -16.48
C TYR A 102 3.38 -4.07 -16.29
N GLY A 103 3.05 -3.02 -15.52
CA GLY A 103 1.68 -2.62 -15.19
C GLY A 103 0.94 -3.66 -14.35
N MET A 104 1.67 -4.40 -13.53
CA MET A 104 1.13 -5.41 -12.61
C MET A 104 0.76 -4.76 -11.27
N PRO A 105 -0.51 -4.80 -10.84
CA PRO A 105 -0.93 -4.28 -9.55
C PRO A 105 -0.47 -5.23 -8.43
N SER A 106 0.77 -5.06 -7.99
CA SER A 106 1.35 -5.74 -6.83
C SER A 106 1.18 -4.91 -5.57
N SER A 107 1.66 -5.41 -4.44
CA SER A 107 1.59 -4.71 -3.15
C SER A 107 2.95 -4.18 -2.73
N SER A 108 3.10 -2.87 -2.68
CA SER A 108 4.30 -2.20 -2.14
C SER A 108 4.56 -2.58 -0.68
N SER A 109 3.49 -2.84 0.08
CA SER A 109 3.58 -3.32 1.47
C SER A 109 4.21 -4.70 1.58
N HIS A 110 3.79 -5.63 0.70
CA HIS A 110 4.36 -6.99 0.69
C HIS A 110 5.79 -6.97 0.15
N ALA A 111 6.11 -6.09 -0.80
CA ALA A 111 7.47 -5.88 -1.26
C ALA A 111 8.38 -5.40 -0.13
N LEU A 112 7.92 -4.45 0.70
CA LEU A 112 8.68 -3.96 1.85
C LEU A 112 8.88 -5.04 2.90
N ILE A 113 7.83 -5.77 3.28
CA ILE A 113 7.91 -6.84 4.29
C ILE A 113 8.75 -8.00 3.77
N GLY A 114 8.59 -8.38 2.50
CA GLY A 114 9.46 -9.35 1.83
C GLY A 114 10.91 -8.92 1.87
N GLY A 115 11.18 -7.64 1.58
CA GLY A 115 12.51 -7.04 1.67
C GLY A 115 13.11 -7.14 3.08
N MET A 116 12.34 -6.80 4.11
CA MET A 116 12.77 -6.93 5.52
C MET A 116 13.10 -8.39 5.88
N ILE A 117 12.22 -9.32 5.52
CA ILE A 117 12.43 -10.75 5.77
C ILE A 117 13.69 -11.23 5.03
N GLY A 118 13.86 -10.90 3.75
CA GLY A 118 14.98 -11.36 2.93
C GLY A 118 16.32 -10.84 3.42
N ALA A 119 16.43 -9.56 3.76
CA ALA A 119 17.63 -8.96 4.31
C ALA A 119 17.96 -9.52 5.72
N GLY A 120 16.93 -9.72 6.57
CA GLY A 120 17.09 -10.34 7.89
C GLY A 120 17.60 -11.78 7.79
N LEU A 121 17.01 -12.58 6.90
CA LEU A 121 17.45 -13.96 6.62
C LEU A 121 18.89 -14.02 6.12
N ALA A 122 19.28 -13.11 5.23
CA ALA A 122 20.64 -13.06 4.69
C ALA A 122 21.68 -12.73 5.77
N LYS A 123 21.31 -11.89 6.75
CA LYS A 123 22.20 -11.50 7.85
C LYS A 123 22.39 -12.59 8.89
N ALA A 124 21.31 -13.18 9.41
CA ALA A 124 21.39 -14.05 10.59
C ALA A 124 20.37 -15.20 10.59
N GLY A 125 19.97 -15.66 9.40
CA GLY A 125 18.97 -16.72 9.30
C GLY A 125 17.63 -16.29 9.88
N THR A 126 16.96 -17.17 10.61
CA THR A 126 15.62 -16.92 11.16
C THR A 126 15.64 -16.11 12.47
N ALA A 127 16.79 -15.92 13.10
CA ALA A 127 16.92 -15.24 14.40
C ALA A 127 16.32 -13.81 14.44
N PRO A 128 16.47 -12.99 13.38
CA PRO A 128 15.90 -11.65 13.35
C PRO A 128 14.37 -11.61 13.23
N LEU A 129 13.73 -12.70 12.83
CA LEU A 129 12.33 -12.71 12.40
C LEU A 129 11.36 -12.82 13.57
N LEU A 130 10.45 -11.88 13.68
CA LEU A 130 9.37 -11.88 14.67
C LEU A 130 8.11 -12.56 14.09
N ALA A 131 7.98 -13.87 14.36
CA ALA A 131 6.90 -14.70 13.80
C ALA A 131 5.48 -14.12 14.00
N PRO A 132 5.08 -13.55 15.14
CA PRO A 132 3.72 -13.04 15.34
C PRO A 132 3.34 -11.95 14.35
N GLY A 133 4.23 -10.98 14.10
CA GLY A 133 3.98 -9.89 13.15
C GLY A 133 3.97 -10.36 11.71
N ILE A 134 4.88 -11.27 11.37
CA ILE A 134 4.96 -11.87 10.02
C ILE A 134 3.69 -12.69 9.74
N LEU A 135 3.28 -13.57 10.66
CA LEU A 135 2.07 -14.39 10.52
C LEU A 135 0.82 -13.53 10.40
N LYS A 136 0.71 -12.48 11.22
CA LYS A 136 -0.39 -11.50 11.12
C LYS A 136 -0.42 -10.89 9.71
N THR A 137 0.70 -10.46 9.19
CA THR A 137 0.78 -9.86 7.86
C THR A 137 0.43 -10.86 6.76
N VAL A 138 0.99 -12.07 6.81
CA VAL A 138 0.70 -13.14 5.83
C VAL A 138 -0.79 -13.51 5.84
N ALA A 139 -1.42 -13.61 7.01
CA ALA A 139 -2.86 -13.85 7.11
C ALA A 139 -3.67 -12.76 6.38
N PHE A 140 -3.28 -11.49 6.53
CA PHE A 140 -3.98 -10.39 5.88
C PHE A 140 -3.70 -10.25 4.37
N ILE A 141 -2.71 -10.98 3.82
CA ILE A 141 -2.56 -11.14 2.36
C ILE A 141 -3.81 -11.78 1.76
N VAL A 142 -4.41 -12.73 2.47
CA VAL A 142 -5.63 -13.43 2.05
C VAL A 142 -6.89 -12.72 2.56
N ILE A 143 -6.88 -12.28 3.82
CA ILE A 143 -8.06 -11.68 4.46
C ILE A 143 -8.45 -10.37 3.78
N SER A 144 -7.49 -9.51 3.45
CA SER A 144 -7.79 -8.16 2.92
C SER A 144 -8.51 -8.17 1.56
N PRO A 145 -8.10 -8.96 0.54
CA PRO A 145 -8.84 -9.02 -0.71
C PRO A 145 -10.21 -9.70 -0.56
N VAL A 146 -10.33 -10.71 0.32
CA VAL A 146 -11.61 -11.38 0.58
C VAL A 146 -12.58 -10.41 1.25
N LEU A 147 -12.16 -9.69 2.29
CA LEU A 147 -13.00 -8.68 2.94
C LEU A 147 -13.31 -7.53 1.98
N GLY A 148 -12.35 -7.08 1.16
CA GLY A 148 -12.59 -6.10 0.11
C GLY A 148 -13.69 -6.57 -0.85
N LEU A 149 -13.60 -7.81 -1.33
CA LEU A 149 -14.60 -8.42 -2.21
C LEU A 149 -15.98 -8.46 -1.55
N LEU A 150 -16.07 -8.96 -0.32
CA LEU A 150 -17.33 -9.08 0.40
C LEU A 150 -17.96 -7.71 0.68
N LEU A 151 -17.16 -6.73 1.16
CA LEU A 151 -17.66 -5.38 1.46
C LEU A 151 -18.05 -4.62 0.18
N GLY A 152 -17.28 -4.74 -0.90
CA GLY A 152 -17.63 -4.16 -2.20
C GLY A 152 -18.92 -4.76 -2.76
N ALA A 153 -19.04 -6.08 -2.71
CA ALA A 153 -20.26 -6.79 -3.12
C ALA A 153 -21.48 -6.39 -2.26
N LEU A 154 -21.32 -6.39 -0.93
CA LEU A 154 -22.39 -6.01 0.00
C LEU A 154 -22.84 -4.57 -0.25
N THR A 155 -21.91 -3.63 -0.39
CA THR A 155 -22.23 -2.23 -0.70
C THR A 155 -22.99 -2.12 -2.01
N MET A 156 -22.57 -2.84 -3.05
CA MET A 156 -23.26 -2.86 -4.35
C MET A 156 -24.66 -3.43 -4.25
N ILE A 157 -24.87 -4.50 -3.49
CA ILE A 157 -26.20 -5.09 -3.22
C ILE A 157 -27.09 -4.08 -2.48
N CYS A 158 -26.60 -3.50 -1.38
CA CYS A 158 -27.36 -2.51 -0.60
C CYS A 158 -27.80 -1.33 -1.46
N VAL A 159 -26.85 -0.76 -2.23
CA VAL A 159 -27.13 0.36 -3.12
C VAL A 159 -28.15 -0.01 -4.19
N SER A 160 -28.03 -1.20 -4.79
CA SER A 160 -28.97 -1.70 -5.81
C SER A 160 -30.39 -1.84 -5.25
N TRP A 161 -30.51 -2.27 -4.00
CA TRP A 161 -31.79 -2.38 -3.29
C TRP A 161 -32.41 -1.01 -2.96
N ILE A 162 -31.61 -0.08 -2.43
CA ILE A 162 -32.07 1.27 -2.07
C ILE A 162 -32.57 2.03 -3.30
N PHE A 163 -31.86 1.90 -4.42
CA PHE A 163 -32.14 2.65 -5.65
C PHE A 163 -32.92 1.85 -6.70
N PHE A 164 -33.43 0.66 -6.35
CA PHE A 164 -34.14 -0.24 -7.28
C PHE A 164 -35.26 0.43 -8.08
N ARG A 165 -36.01 1.35 -7.45
CA ARG A 165 -37.14 2.05 -8.08
C ARG A 165 -36.76 3.37 -8.76
N ARG A 166 -35.47 3.73 -8.80
CA ARG A 166 -35.01 5.00 -9.38
C ARG A 166 -34.56 4.83 -10.82
N SER A 167 -34.74 5.86 -11.64
CA SER A 167 -34.29 5.80 -13.04
C SER A 167 -32.77 5.73 -13.14
N PRO A 168 -32.21 5.03 -14.15
CA PRO A 168 -30.75 4.93 -14.32
C PRO A 168 -30.03 6.28 -14.42
N ARG A 169 -30.65 7.29 -15.05
CA ARG A 169 -30.09 8.64 -15.14
C ARG A 169 -29.96 9.30 -13.76
N HIS A 170 -30.97 9.16 -12.92
CA HIS A 170 -30.96 9.71 -11.57
C HIS A 170 -29.88 9.05 -10.71
N VAL A 171 -29.79 7.72 -10.78
CA VAL A 171 -28.72 6.96 -10.10
C VAL A 171 -27.34 7.41 -10.57
N ASP A 172 -27.09 7.53 -11.88
CA ASP A 172 -25.80 7.98 -12.41
C ASP A 172 -25.42 9.38 -11.90
N GLN A 173 -26.36 10.33 -11.92
CA GLN A 173 -26.11 11.70 -11.44
C GLN A 173 -25.77 11.75 -9.95
N TRP A 174 -26.46 10.98 -9.11
CA TRP A 174 -26.18 10.90 -7.68
C TRP A 174 -24.83 10.26 -7.41
N PHE A 175 -24.55 9.11 -8.06
CA PHE A 175 -23.33 8.37 -7.79
C PHE A 175 -22.08 9.02 -8.37
N ARG A 176 -22.17 9.89 -9.36
CA ARG A 176 -21.05 10.76 -9.74
C ARG A 176 -20.61 11.68 -8.62
N ARG A 177 -21.54 12.18 -7.80
CA ARG A 177 -21.21 13.02 -6.63
C ARG A 177 -20.75 12.18 -5.44
N LEU A 178 -21.47 11.11 -5.15
CA LEU A 178 -21.13 10.20 -4.05
C LEU A 178 -19.79 9.51 -4.25
N GLN A 179 -19.40 9.25 -5.50
CA GLN A 179 -18.09 8.67 -5.81
C GLN A 179 -16.93 9.64 -5.51
N LEU A 180 -17.13 10.95 -5.57
CA LEU A 180 -16.14 11.90 -5.08
C LEU A 180 -15.90 11.71 -3.57
N LEU A 181 -16.96 11.51 -2.80
CA LEU A 181 -16.84 11.26 -1.37
C LEU A 181 -16.16 9.90 -1.09
N SER A 182 -16.59 8.82 -1.76
CA SER A 182 -15.99 7.49 -1.53
C SER A 182 -14.53 7.44 -1.95
N SER A 183 -14.15 8.09 -3.05
CA SER A 183 -12.76 8.17 -3.48
C SER A 183 -11.90 8.99 -2.50
N ALA A 184 -12.45 10.05 -1.89
CA ALA A 184 -11.78 10.79 -0.83
C ALA A 184 -11.56 9.91 0.41
N LEU A 185 -12.60 9.23 0.89
CA LEU A 185 -12.51 8.32 2.04
C LEU A 185 -11.55 7.16 1.77
N TYR A 186 -11.57 6.59 0.56
CA TYR A 186 -10.63 5.56 0.18
C TYR A 186 -9.19 6.08 0.19
N SER A 187 -8.93 7.27 -0.38
CA SER A 187 -7.61 7.90 -0.39
C SER A 187 -7.12 8.21 1.04
N ILE A 188 -7.98 8.68 1.94
CA ILE A 188 -7.64 8.85 3.35
C ILE A 188 -7.22 7.51 3.98
N GLY A 189 -7.99 6.44 3.76
CA GLY A 189 -7.65 5.10 4.26
C GLY A 189 -6.34 4.56 3.67
N HIS A 190 -6.11 4.79 2.37
CA HIS A 190 -4.89 4.44 1.66
C HIS A 190 -3.67 5.16 2.24
N GLY A 191 -3.70 6.51 2.32
CA GLY A 191 -2.64 7.30 2.93
C GLY A 191 -2.35 6.90 4.36
N SER A 192 -3.40 6.70 5.17
CA SER A 192 -3.28 6.27 6.56
C SER A 192 -2.58 4.92 6.74
N ASN A 193 -2.80 3.96 5.87
CA ASN A 193 -2.18 2.65 5.98
C ASN A 193 -0.77 2.63 5.37
N ASP A 194 -0.59 3.20 4.18
CA ASP A 194 0.63 3.02 3.40
C ASP A 194 1.78 3.94 3.86
N ALA A 195 1.55 5.23 4.12
CA ALA A 195 2.59 6.10 4.65
C ALA A 195 3.14 5.62 6.00
N GLN A 196 2.28 5.02 6.84
CA GLN A 196 2.71 4.49 8.14
C GLN A 196 3.69 3.33 8.03
N LYS A 197 3.78 2.62 6.92
CA LYS A 197 4.75 1.53 6.73
C LYS A 197 6.16 2.09 6.61
N THR A 198 6.34 3.15 5.83
CA THR A 198 7.61 3.85 5.73
C THR A 198 7.98 4.53 7.05
N MET A 199 7.01 5.13 7.74
CA MET A 199 7.23 5.66 9.10
C MET A 199 7.77 4.59 10.03
N GLY A 200 7.24 3.36 9.97
CA GLY A 200 7.72 2.24 10.78
C GLY A 200 9.17 1.87 10.49
N ILE A 201 9.58 1.87 9.23
CA ILE A 201 10.97 1.63 8.81
C ILE A 201 11.89 2.75 9.32
N ILE A 202 11.52 4.02 9.12
CA ILE A 202 12.32 5.16 9.62
C ILE A 202 12.39 5.13 11.15
N TRP A 203 11.30 4.77 11.81
CA TRP A 203 11.30 4.62 13.26
C TRP A 203 12.25 3.51 13.73
N LEU A 204 12.25 2.37 13.06
CA LEU A 204 13.18 1.27 13.32
C LEU A 204 14.64 1.73 13.14
N MET A 205 14.95 2.52 12.09
CA MET A 205 16.26 3.13 11.88
C MET A 205 16.67 4.04 13.05
N LEU A 206 15.76 4.91 13.48
CA LEU A 206 16.01 5.85 14.56
C LEU A 206 16.20 5.14 15.92
N ILE A 207 15.44 4.06 16.16
CA ILE A 207 15.61 3.21 17.36
C ILE A 207 16.97 2.53 17.32
N ALA A 208 17.35 1.92 16.21
CA ALA A 208 18.63 1.21 16.04
C ALA A 208 19.82 2.16 16.18
N ALA A 209 19.67 3.41 15.74
CA ALA A 209 20.68 4.46 15.91
C ALA A 209 20.71 5.11 17.32
N GLY A 210 19.81 4.73 18.21
CA GLY A 210 19.66 5.36 19.54
C GLY A 210 19.16 6.81 19.51
N ALA A 211 18.62 7.27 18.36
CA ALA A 211 18.18 8.65 18.17
C ALA A 211 16.76 8.90 18.71
N THR A 212 15.98 7.85 18.98
CA THR A 212 14.64 7.95 19.58
C THR A 212 14.32 6.71 20.43
N GLY A 213 13.35 6.88 21.35
CA GLY A 213 12.83 5.77 22.14
C GLY A 213 11.79 4.93 21.39
N ARG A 214 11.46 3.78 21.97
CA ARG A 214 10.45 2.85 21.40
C ARG A 214 9.02 3.38 21.49
N ASP A 215 8.77 4.45 22.25
CA ASP A 215 7.44 4.96 22.53
C ASP A 215 7.14 6.30 21.84
N HIS A 216 8.11 6.86 21.14
CA HIS A 216 7.97 8.17 20.51
C HIS A 216 8.43 8.14 19.05
N LEU A 217 7.49 8.34 18.12
CA LEU A 217 7.79 8.64 16.71
C LEU A 217 7.85 10.15 16.51
N PRO A 218 8.98 10.71 16.05
CA PRO A 218 9.08 12.15 15.80
C PRO A 218 8.08 12.63 14.75
N LEU A 219 7.45 13.78 14.99
CA LEU A 219 6.43 14.36 14.12
C LEU A 219 6.91 14.57 12.68
N TRP A 220 8.17 14.99 12.51
CA TRP A 220 8.75 15.21 11.19
C TRP A 220 8.77 13.95 10.32
N VAL A 221 8.92 12.76 10.92
CA VAL A 221 8.86 11.47 10.19
C VAL A 221 7.47 11.28 9.60
N ALA A 222 6.43 11.51 10.40
CA ALA A 222 5.07 11.39 9.91
C ALA A 222 4.79 12.37 8.77
N VAL A 223 5.11 13.65 8.95
CA VAL A 223 4.90 14.70 7.94
C VAL A 223 5.66 14.39 6.64
N SER A 224 6.94 14.00 6.74
CA SER A 224 7.75 13.70 5.55
C SER A 224 7.24 12.48 4.78
N CYS A 225 6.78 11.42 5.46
CA CYS A 225 6.21 10.25 4.80
C CYS A 225 4.87 10.58 4.10
N TYR A 226 3.93 11.22 4.78
CA TYR A 226 2.67 11.61 4.12
C TYR A 226 2.91 12.55 2.93
N PHE A 227 3.89 13.45 3.03
CA PHE A 227 4.27 14.34 1.94
C PHE A 227 4.89 13.58 0.77
N ALA A 228 5.86 12.70 1.03
CA ALA A 228 6.52 11.88 0.00
C ALA A 228 5.51 11.01 -0.75
N MET A 229 4.62 10.33 -0.02
CA MET A 229 3.57 9.52 -0.60
C MET A 229 2.57 10.33 -1.43
N ALA A 230 2.10 11.48 -0.92
CA ALA A 230 1.20 12.37 -1.65
C ALA A 230 1.86 12.90 -2.93
N LEU A 231 3.14 13.28 -2.85
CA LEU A 231 3.91 13.72 -4.00
C LEU A 231 4.03 12.59 -5.05
N GLY A 232 4.33 11.36 -4.63
CA GLY A 232 4.34 10.20 -5.54
C GLY A 232 2.99 9.98 -6.23
N THR A 233 1.89 10.11 -5.49
CA THR A 233 0.52 9.96 -6.02
C THR A 233 0.22 10.97 -7.14
N LEU A 234 0.77 12.20 -7.09
CA LEU A 234 0.57 13.23 -8.13
C LEU A 234 1.09 12.80 -9.51
N PHE A 235 2.15 11.97 -9.57
CA PHE A 235 2.68 11.48 -10.84
C PHE A 235 1.85 10.33 -11.43
N GLY A 236 1.14 9.58 -10.61
CA GLY A 236 0.19 8.53 -10.98
C GLY A 236 0.84 7.31 -11.65
N GLY A 237 0.49 6.13 -11.21
CA GLY A 237 0.93 4.85 -11.81
C GLY A 237 0.07 4.45 -13.02
N TRP A 238 0.07 5.20 -14.11
CA TRP A 238 -0.88 5.07 -15.23
C TRP A 238 -0.96 3.68 -15.86
N ARG A 239 0.14 2.92 -15.87
CA ARG A 239 0.14 1.53 -16.37
C ARG A 239 -0.73 0.63 -15.50
N ILE A 240 -0.64 0.79 -14.19
CA ILE A 240 -1.42 0.03 -13.20
C ILE A 240 -2.87 0.54 -13.18
N VAL A 241 -3.09 1.86 -13.28
CA VAL A 241 -4.43 2.47 -13.40
C VAL A 241 -5.21 1.85 -14.56
N LYS A 242 -4.57 1.67 -15.73
CA LYS A 242 -5.17 1.02 -16.89
C LYS A 242 -5.55 -0.44 -16.60
N THR A 243 -4.71 -1.16 -15.89
CA THR A 243 -4.98 -2.57 -15.54
C THR A 243 -6.16 -2.68 -14.58
N MET A 244 -6.15 -1.93 -13.49
CA MET A 244 -7.19 -2.00 -12.46
C MET A 244 -8.51 -1.40 -12.89
N GLY A 245 -8.47 -0.24 -13.57
CA GLY A 245 -9.67 0.51 -13.94
C GLY A 245 -10.38 -0.02 -15.18
N GLN A 246 -9.68 -0.72 -16.08
CA GLN A 246 -10.24 -1.07 -17.39
C GLN A 246 -10.16 -2.57 -17.73
N LYS A 247 -9.19 -3.30 -17.14
CA LYS A 247 -8.98 -4.70 -17.54
C LYS A 247 -9.67 -5.71 -16.63
N ILE A 248 -10.02 -5.38 -15.38
CA ILE A 248 -10.70 -6.32 -14.45
C ILE A 248 -12.19 -6.39 -14.77
N THR A 249 -12.88 -5.26 -14.73
CA THR A 249 -14.30 -5.13 -15.05
C THR A 249 -14.63 -3.71 -15.48
N LYS A 250 -15.75 -3.51 -16.20
CA LYS A 250 -16.22 -2.17 -16.56
C LYS A 250 -17.12 -1.63 -15.44
N LEU A 251 -16.66 -0.61 -14.76
CA LEU A 251 -17.42 0.06 -13.71
C LEU A 251 -18.23 1.24 -14.23
N LYS A 252 -19.43 1.41 -13.67
CA LYS A 252 -20.22 2.65 -13.69
C LYS A 252 -19.99 3.41 -12.39
N PRO A 253 -20.39 4.71 -12.27
CA PRO A 253 -20.20 5.48 -11.03
C PRO A 253 -20.72 4.79 -9.77
N VAL A 254 -21.86 4.13 -9.82
CA VAL A 254 -22.41 3.34 -8.71
C VAL A 254 -21.50 2.18 -8.30
N GLY A 255 -20.88 1.52 -9.27
CA GLY A 255 -19.93 0.44 -9.01
C GLY A 255 -18.61 0.96 -8.46
N GLY A 256 -18.10 2.09 -8.98
CA GLY A 256 -16.92 2.76 -8.46
C GLY A 256 -17.12 3.19 -7.00
N PHE A 257 -18.24 3.86 -6.71
CA PHE A 257 -18.63 4.19 -5.34
C PHE A 257 -18.64 2.96 -4.42
N SER A 258 -19.27 1.87 -4.86
CA SER A 258 -19.41 0.66 -4.03
C SER A 258 -18.06 -0.01 -3.75
N ALA A 259 -17.14 -0.04 -4.72
CA ALA A 259 -15.80 -0.59 -4.55
C ALA A 259 -14.96 0.27 -3.60
N GLU A 260 -14.97 1.59 -3.80
CA GLU A 260 -14.24 2.55 -2.95
C GLU A 260 -14.79 2.58 -1.52
N ALA A 261 -16.11 2.60 -1.34
CA ALA A 261 -16.73 2.60 -0.02
C ALA A 261 -16.43 1.31 0.75
N GLY A 262 -16.59 0.14 0.12
CA GLY A 262 -16.25 -1.15 0.73
C GLY A 262 -14.76 -1.25 1.05
N GLY A 263 -13.89 -0.79 0.15
CA GLY A 263 -12.45 -0.72 0.37
C GLY A 263 -12.07 0.23 1.51
N ALA A 264 -12.68 1.43 1.58
CA ALA A 264 -12.42 2.41 2.64
C ALA A 264 -12.76 1.85 4.03
N VAL A 265 -13.90 1.18 4.18
CA VAL A 265 -14.28 0.52 5.44
C VAL A 265 -13.21 -0.48 5.87
N MET A 266 -12.71 -1.31 4.94
CA MET A 266 -11.64 -2.27 5.23
C MET A 266 -10.36 -1.57 5.66
N LEU A 267 -9.94 -0.50 4.97
CA LEU A 267 -8.71 0.21 5.29
C LEU A 267 -8.79 0.93 6.63
N PHE A 268 -9.93 1.53 6.97
CA PHE A 268 -10.14 2.17 8.27
C PHE A 268 -10.07 1.16 9.40
N LEU A 269 -10.71 0.01 9.23
CA LEU A 269 -10.66 -1.07 10.20
C LEU A 269 -9.22 -1.57 10.39
N ALA A 270 -8.49 -1.82 9.29
CA ALA A 270 -7.11 -2.27 9.34
C ALA A 270 -6.19 -1.25 10.03
N SER A 271 -6.33 0.04 9.71
CA SER A 271 -5.55 1.11 10.35
C SER A 271 -5.86 1.25 11.83
N ALA A 272 -7.12 1.12 12.24
CA ALA A 272 -7.52 1.14 13.65
C ALA A 272 -6.94 -0.04 14.44
N LEU A 273 -6.90 -1.22 13.83
CA LEU A 273 -6.33 -2.45 14.41
C LEU A 273 -4.80 -2.53 14.31
N GLY A 274 -4.16 -1.53 13.69
CA GLY A 274 -2.71 -1.51 13.47
C GLY A 274 -2.22 -2.64 12.57
N VAL A 275 -3.02 -3.03 11.57
CA VAL A 275 -2.65 -4.10 10.64
C VAL A 275 -2.11 -3.49 9.35
N PRO A 276 -0.86 -3.77 8.98
CA PRO A 276 -0.36 -3.40 7.67
C PRO A 276 -1.00 -4.29 6.60
N VAL A 277 -1.98 -3.73 5.87
CA VAL A 277 -2.66 -4.44 4.79
C VAL A 277 -2.20 -3.97 3.42
N SER A 278 -2.49 -4.75 2.39
CA SER A 278 -2.34 -4.34 1.00
C SER A 278 -3.58 -3.57 0.54
N THR A 279 -3.41 -2.30 0.30
CA THR A 279 -4.44 -1.44 -0.28
C THR A 279 -4.80 -1.87 -1.70
N THR A 280 -3.80 -2.33 -2.48
CA THR A 280 -4.00 -2.91 -3.83
C THR A 280 -4.87 -4.16 -3.80
N HIS A 281 -4.63 -5.09 -2.87
CA HIS A 281 -5.45 -6.30 -2.72
C HIS A 281 -6.87 -5.95 -2.32
N THR A 282 -7.03 -5.02 -1.37
CA THR A 282 -8.33 -4.59 -0.86
C THR A 282 -9.21 -4.01 -1.98
N ILE A 283 -8.70 -3.04 -2.75
CA ILE A 283 -9.51 -2.41 -3.81
C ILE A 283 -9.73 -3.35 -4.99
N THR A 284 -8.73 -4.18 -5.33
CA THR A 284 -8.89 -5.18 -6.40
C THR A 284 -9.99 -6.18 -6.02
N GLY A 285 -9.98 -6.68 -4.79
CA GLY A 285 -11.06 -7.51 -4.26
C GLY A 285 -12.41 -6.82 -4.34
N ALA A 286 -12.51 -5.56 -3.92
CA ALA A 286 -13.74 -4.79 -3.97
C ALA A 286 -14.27 -4.60 -5.42
N ILE A 287 -13.37 -4.31 -6.37
CA ILE A 287 -13.72 -4.20 -7.80
C ILE A 287 -14.27 -5.54 -8.33
N ILE A 288 -13.63 -6.66 -7.98
CA ILE A 288 -14.08 -8.00 -8.36
C ILE A 288 -15.45 -8.29 -7.72
N GLY A 289 -15.64 -7.98 -6.44
CA GLY A 289 -16.89 -8.17 -5.73
C GLY A 289 -18.06 -7.42 -6.37
N VAL A 290 -17.86 -6.13 -6.67
CA VAL A 290 -18.84 -5.32 -7.39
C VAL A 290 -19.15 -5.88 -8.78
N GLY A 291 -18.12 -6.26 -9.54
CA GLY A 291 -18.28 -6.87 -10.87
C GLY A 291 -19.07 -8.16 -10.83
N SER A 292 -18.84 -9.02 -9.84
CA SER A 292 -19.50 -10.29 -9.64
C SER A 292 -20.99 -10.14 -9.31
N VAL A 293 -21.35 -9.12 -8.53
CA VAL A 293 -22.77 -8.79 -8.23
C VAL A 293 -23.51 -8.31 -9.48
N GLN A 294 -22.86 -7.50 -10.33
CA GLN A 294 -23.48 -7.05 -11.57
C GLN A 294 -23.74 -8.22 -12.51
N ARG A 295 -22.77 -9.03 -12.78
CA ARG A 295 -22.83 -10.32 -13.51
C ARG A 295 -21.48 -11.03 -13.36
N ALA A 296 -21.50 -12.29 -12.97
CA ALA A 296 -20.25 -13.09 -12.81
C ALA A 296 -19.36 -13.08 -14.06
N GLY A 297 -19.94 -13.07 -15.26
CA GLY A 297 -19.23 -12.96 -16.54
C GLY A 297 -18.72 -11.55 -16.87
N ALA A 298 -19.01 -10.53 -16.06
CA ALA A 298 -18.45 -9.19 -16.26
C ALA A 298 -17.02 -9.07 -15.76
N VAL A 299 -16.59 -9.96 -14.87
CA VAL A 299 -15.21 -10.03 -14.37
C VAL A 299 -14.34 -10.83 -15.33
N ARG A 300 -13.21 -10.26 -15.72
CA ARG A 300 -12.19 -10.95 -16.53
C ARG A 300 -11.30 -11.79 -15.61
N TRP A 301 -11.75 -13.00 -15.30
CA TRP A 301 -11.09 -13.90 -14.34
C TRP A 301 -9.64 -14.24 -14.69
N GLY A 302 -9.27 -14.28 -15.98
CA GLY A 302 -7.88 -14.44 -16.40
C GLY A 302 -6.97 -13.28 -15.97
N VAL A 303 -7.48 -12.05 -16.00
CA VAL A 303 -6.75 -10.87 -15.48
C VAL A 303 -6.66 -10.94 -13.95
N ALA A 304 -7.76 -11.29 -13.28
CA ALA A 304 -7.78 -11.46 -11.82
C ALA A 304 -6.78 -12.55 -11.37
N GLY A 305 -6.71 -13.68 -12.07
CA GLY A 305 -5.75 -14.75 -11.80
C GLY A 305 -4.29 -14.28 -11.93
N ASN A 306 -3.95 -13.54 -12.99
CA ASN A 306 -2.60 -12.98 -13.16
C ASN A 306 -2.24 -12.00 -12.05
N ILE A 307 -3.20 -11.23 -11.55
CA ILE A 307 -3.00 -10.32 -10.41
C ILE A 307 -2.71 -11.14 -9.14
N VAL A 308 -3.46 -12.21 -8.89
CA VAL A 308 -3.23 -13.10 -7.73
C VAL A 308 -1.84 -13.75 -7.80
N ILE A 309 -1.39 -14.19 -8.98
CA ILE A 309 -0.03 -14.71 -9.17
C ILE A 309 1.01 -13.63 -8.82
N ALA A 310 0.82 -12.38 -9.28
CA ALA A 310 1.71 -11.27 -8.93
C ALA A 310 1.77 -11.05 -7.40
N TRP A 311 0.65 -11.20 -6.69
CA TRP A 311 0.61 -11.09 -5.23
C TRP A 311 1.44 -12.16 -4.53
N VAL A 312 1.32 -13.42 -4.95
CA VAL A 312 2.07 -14.53 -4.36
C VAL A 312 3.56 -14.39 -4.61
N VAL A 313 3.95 -13.95 -5.81
CA VAL A 313 5.37 -13.78 -6.20
C VAL A 313 6.02 -12.57 -5.54
N THR A 314 5.26 -11.54 -5.17
CA THR A 314 5.79 -10.26 -4.65
C THR A 314 6.68 -10.46 -3.43
N LEU A 315 6.23 -11.21 -2.42
CA LEU A 315 6.96 -11.37 -1.17
C LEU A 315 8.29 -12.12 -1.37
N PRO A 316 8.32 -13.32 -2.02
CA PRO A 316 9.57 -14.05 -2.24
C PRO A 316 10.51 -13.32 -3.21
N ALA A 317 10.01 -12.65 -4.24
CA ALA A 317 10.86 -11.92 -5.17
C ALA A 317 11.53 -10.71 -4.53
N ALA A 318 10.78 -9.91 -3.77
CA ALA A 318 11.35 -8.80 -3.01
C ALA A 318 12.35 -9.28 -1.95
N ALA A 319 12.08 -10.41 -1.29
CA ALA A 319 12.99 -11.01 -0.32
C ALA A 319 14.31 -11.46 -0.97
N LEU A 320 14.25 -12.09 -2.14
CA LEU A 320 15.44 -12.49 -2.88
C LEU A 320 16.30 -11.30 -3.29
N ILE A 321 15.68 -10.26 -3.86
CA ILE A 321 16.40 -9.03 -4.25
C ILE A 321 17.01 -8.36 -3.03
N ALA A 322 16.32 -8.32 -1.91
CA ALA A 322 16.81 -7.75 -0.67
C ALA A 322 17.99 -8.51 -0.09
N ALA A 323 17.94 -9.84 -0.12
CA ALA A 323 19.05 -10.70 0.29
C ALA A 323 20.29 -10.45 -0.56
N LEU A 324 20.13 -10.39 -1.88
CA LEU A 324 21.23 -10.08 -2.81
C LEU A 324 21.79 -8.67 -2.56
N ALA A 325 20.94 -7.68 -2.33
CA ALA A 325 21.36 -6.30 -2.02
C ALA A 325 22.10 -6.23 -0.68
N TRP A 326 21.66 -6.99 0.33
CA TRP A 326 22.37 -7.10 1.61
C TRP A 326 23.76 -7.72 1.42
N TRP A 327 23.87 -8.83 0.68
CA TRP A 327 25.16 -9.47 0.39
C TRP A 327 26.12 -8.53 -0.34
N LEU A 328 25.61 -7.80 -1.33
CA LEU A 328 26.41 -6.83 -2.07
C LEU A 328 26.87 -5.66 -1.17
N GLY A 329 25.98 -5.14 -0.34
CA GLY A 329 26.32 -4.09 0.63
C GLY A 329 27.39 -4.52 1.61
N ASN A 330 27.26 -5.72 2.16
CA ASN A 330 28.25 -6.29 3.09
C ASN A 330 29.59 -6.61 2.44
N LEU A 331 29.61 -6.95 1.14
CA LEU A 331 30.84 -7.16 0.39
C LEU A 331 31.59 -5.85 0.13
N LEU A 332 30.85 -4.76 -0.19
CA LEU A 332 31.44 -3.46 -0.54
C LEU A 332 31.85 -2.65 0.69
N ALA A 333 31.17 -2.80 1.80
CA ALA A 333 31.43 -2.12 3.07
C ALA A 333 31.19 -3.10 4.24
N PRO A 334 32.18 -3.96 4.56
CA PRO A 334 32.05 -4.91 5.67
C PRO A 334 31.72 -4.21 6.99
N SER A 335 30.70 -4.74 7.71
CA SER A 335 30.22 -4.21 9.01
C SER A 335 31.07 -4.68 10.18
#